data_984ae630c69959b87537340b1769650c
#
_entry.id   984ae630c69959b87537340b1769650c
#
_cell.length_a   1.000
_cell.length_b   1.000
_cell.length_c   1.000
_cell.angle_alpha   90.00
_cell.angle_beta   90.00
_cell.angle_gamma   90.00
#
_symmetry.space_group_name_H-M   'P 1'
#
loop_
_entity.id
_entity.type
_entity.pdbx_description
1 polymer ?
#
loop_
_entity_poly.entity_id
_entity_poly.type
_entity_poly.pdbx_seq_one_letter_code
_entity_poly.pdbx_strand_id
1 'polypeptide(L)'
;MYTQFGSKIGKFSYLFGMRYEDSHIEVNQLTSNIYKPKKYNNFFPSAFLTYQLSENSSISLNYSKRITRPRDRFINPFASYTSNINLFQGNPDINPALSDAYDIGYLHKWDKVTLSTSAYFNHTTNSFQIVRKERGDQINGVPVIINTPFNLAIEDKTGFEFTLNYNFKKWFKLNGNFNFFNNKTTGNYTYTNSQNTLKVQNFDFNTNTWFTRITSKISLPHKIDWQTNATYTAPQKYRQGTMNGVAAVNMGFSKDILKDMGTISINVNDIFNSRKRIQDLQLPTVNSYSEMQNRKRQITISFTYRFNKKKTDKDPKQNKTKMAKAKIWDKILS
;
A
#
# COMPACT_ATOMS: atom_id res chain seq x y z
N MET A 1 9.06 -22.06 4.87
CA MET A 1 10.22 -22.56 4.12
C MET A 1 10.35 -21.80 2.82
N TYR A 2 11.58 -21.46 2.37
CA TYR A 2 11.78 -20.65 1.19
C TYR A 2 13.03 -21.11 0.44
N THR A 3 12.95 -21.16 -0.89
CA THR A 3 14.08 -21.42 -1.78
C THR A 3 14.04 -20.49 -2.97
N GLN A 4 15.20 -20.13 -3.50
CA GLN A 4 15.35 -19.21 -4.60
C GLN A 4 16.54 -19.58 -5.45
N PHE A 5 16.39 -19.54 -6.76
CA PHE A 5 17.42 -19.79 -7.74
C PHE A 5 17.42 -18.67 -8.79
N GLY A 6 18.56 -18.09 -9.06
CA GLY A 6 18.69 -17.03 -10.05
C GLY A 6 20.09 -16.95 -10.63
N SER A 7 20.17 -16.46 -11.87
CA SER A 7 21.43 -16.24 -12.58
C SER A 7 21.28 -15.14 -13.62
N LYS A 8 22.42 -14.76 -14.19
CA LYS A 8 22.51 -13.82 -15.29
C LYS A 8 23.29 -14.45 -16.44
N ILE A 9 22.70 -14.46 -17.62
CA ILE A 9 23.30 -14.97 -18.87
C ILE A 9 23.30 -13.83 -19.88
N GLY A 10 24.46 -13.20 -20.08
CA GLY A 10 24.60 -12.05 -20.94
C GLY A 10 23.70 -10.88 -20.50
N LYS A 11 22.74 -10.50 -21.35
CA LYS A 11 21.74 -9.43 -21.07
C LYS A 11 20.50 -9.92 -20.35
N PHE A 12 20.33 -11.22 -20.18
CA PHE A 12 19.17 -11.83 -19.56
C PHE A 12 19.46 -12.23 -18.12
N SER A 13 18.60 -11.79 -17.19
CA SER A 13 18.64 -12.18 -15.78
C SER A 13 17.32 -12.83 -15.41
N TYR A 14 17.39 -13.89 -14.61
CA TYR A 14 16.22 -14.57 -14.12
C TYR A 14 16.36 -14.93 -12.63
N LEU A 15 15.20 -14.96 -11.96
CA LEU A 15 15.08 -15.33 -10.58
C LEU A 15 13.78 -16.09 -10.38
N PHE A 16 13.87 -17.34 -9.95
CA PHE A 16 12.73 -18.17 -9.59
C PHE A 16 12.72 -18.40 -8.09
N GLY A 17 11.57 -18.28 -7.47
CA GLY A 17 11.40 -18.50 -6.04
C GLY A 17 10.20 -19.39 -5.75
N MET A 18 10.31 -20.18 -4.68
CA MET A 18 9.22 -20.95 -4.12
C MET A 18 9.21 -20.79 -2.62
N ARG A 19 8.06 -20.37 -2.07
CA ARG A 19 7.82 -20.25 -0.63
C ARG A 19 6.66 -21.15 -0.23
N TYR A 20 6.85 -21.94 0.79
CA TYR A 20 5.82 -22.73 1.45
C TYR A 20 5.54 -22.15 2.83
N GLU A 21 4.27 -21.93 3.12
CA GLU A 21 3.82 -21.46 4.43
C GLU A 21 2.75 -22.39 4.98
N ASP A 22 2.94 -22.82 6.23
CA ASP A 22 1.95 -23.46 7.07
C ASP A 22 1.52 -22.44 8.12
N SER A 23 0.22 -22.18 8.22
CA SER A 23 -0.33 -21.16 9.11
C SER A 23 -1.44 -21.76 9.94
N HIS A 24 -1.39 -21.47 11.24
CA HIS A 24 -2.42 -21.84 12.20
C HIS A 24 -2.94 -20.55 12.86
N ILE A 25 -4.25 -20.34 12.82
CA ILE A 25 -4.93 -19.23 13.50
C ILE A 25 -6.04 -19.82 14.37
N GLU A 26 -6.12 -19.36 15.61
CA GLU A 26 -7.18 -19.73 16.54
C GLU A 26 -7.93 -18.48 16.97
N VAL A 27 -9.25 -18.52 16.86
CA VAL A 27 -10.15 -17.54 17.46
C VAL A 27 -10.81 -18.25 18.65
N ASN A 28 -10.40 -17.87 19.86
CA ASN A 28 -10.96 -18.39 21.10
C ASN A 28 -11.69 -17.27 21.85
N GLN A 29 -13.01 -17.37 21.88
CA GLN A 29 -13.90 -16.41 22.50
C GLN A 29 -14.54 -17.03 23.75
N LEU A 30 -13.96 -16.77 24.91
CA LEU A 30 -14.37 -17.39 26.17
C LEU A 30 -15.79 -17.00 26.59
N THR A 31 -16.20 -15.75 26.35
CA THR A 31 -17.51 -15.21 26.78
C THR A 31 -18.70 -15.86 26.05
N SER A 32 -18.54 -16.22 24.78
CA SER A 32 -19.58 -16.84 23.94
C SER A 32 -19.28 -18.29 23.59
N ASN A 33 -18.23 -18.85 24.19
CA ASN A 33 -17.78 -20.24 23.99
C ASN A 33 -17.57 -20.58 22.48
N ILE A 34 -17.05 -19.60 21.71
CA ILE A 34 -16.72 -19.79 20.29
C ILE A 34 -15.24 -20.13 20.17
N TYR A 35 -14.95 -21.35 19.69
CA TYR A 35 -13.60 -21.77 19.33
C TYR A 35 -13.55 -22.12 17.85
N LYS A 36 -12.71 -21.41 17.09
CA LYS A 36 -12.56 -21.55 15.63
C LYS A 36 -11.07 -21.67 15.26
N PRO A 37 -10.51 -22.89 15.22
CA PRO A 37 -9.17 -23.11 14.68
C PRO A 37 -9.22 -23.13 13.16
N LYS A 38 -8.19 -22.56 12.51
CA LYS A 38 -7.98 -22.57 11.06
C LYS A 38 -6.55 -22.92 10.72
N LYS A 39 -6.37 -23.86 9.82
CA LYS A 39 -5.07 -24.24 9.25
C LYS A 39 -5.11 -24.07 7.74
N TYR A 40 -4.06 -23.48 7.18
CA TYR A 40 -3.89 -23.38 5.75
C TYR A 40 -2.43 -23.52 5.34
N ASN A 41 -2.21 -24.32 4.30
CA ASN A 41 -0.92 -24.57 3.69
C ASN A 41 -0.94 -24.00 2.29
N ASN A 42 0.03 -23.19 1.95
CA ASN A 42 0.08 -22.55 0.65
C ASN A 42 1.50 -22.53 0.08
N PHE A 43 1.56 -22.70 -1.25
CA PHE A 43 2.75 -22.49 -2.05
C PHE A 43 2.67 -21.15 -2.77
N PHE A 44 3.77 -20.43 -2.75
CA PHE A 44 3.89 -19.11 -3.36
C PHE A 44 5.05 -19.10 -4.36
N PRO A 45 4.81 -19.54 -5.60
CA PRO A 45 5.79 -19.42 -6.67
C PRO A 45 6.00 -17.96 -7.07
N SER A 46 7.20 -17.64 -7.53
CA SER A 46 7.55 -16.37 -8.12
C SER A 46 8.56 -16.54 -9.24
N ALA A 47 8.47 -15.70 -10.26
CA ALA A 47 9.39 -15.65 -11.38
C ALA A 47 9.64 -14.19 -11.76
N PHE A 48 10.90 -13.80 -11.86
CA PHE A 48 11.32 -12.47 -12.29
C PHE A 48 12.31 -12.62 -13.43
N LEU A 49 11.96 -12.07 -14.58
CA LEU A 49 12.76 -12.10 -15.80
C LEU A 49 13.11 -10.68 -16.16
N THR A 50 14.36 -10.38 -16.42
CA THR A 50 14.81 -9.04 -16.83
C THR A 50 15.72 -9.16 -18.02
N TYR A 51 15.43 -8.37 -19.06
CA TYR A 51 16.28 -8.25 -20.23
C TYR A 51 16.85 -6.84 -20.32
N GLN A 52 18.19 -6.73 -20.36
CA GLN A 52 18.90 -5.49 -20.47
C GLN A 52 18.96 -5.08 -21.94
N LEU A 53 18.18 -4.05 -22.34
CA LEU A 53 18.16 -3.51 -23.70
C LEU A 53 19.45 -2.77 -24.00
N SER A 54 19.87 -1.89 -23.06
CA SER A 54 21.11 -1.12 -23.09
C SER A 54 21.69 -0.98 -21.68
N GLU A 55 22.81 -0.31 -21.50
CA GLU A 55 23.38 -0.02 -20.17
C GLU A 55 22.39 0.75 -19.27
N ASN A 56 21.50 1.52 -19.88
CA ASN A 56 20.58 2.42 -19.19
C ASN A 56 19.11 1.98 -19.24
N SER A 57 18.76 0.91 -19.94
CA SER A 57 17.37 0.50 -20.11
C SER A 57 17.17 -1.00 -20.00
N SER A 58 16.07 -1.40 -19.37
CA SER A 58 15.68 -2.80 -19.21
C SER A 58 14.18 -2.97 -19.28
N ILE A 59 13.76 -4.17 -19.70
CA ILE A 59 12.38 -4.66 -19.62
C ILE A 59 12.36 -5.80 -18.62
N SER A 60 11.30 -5.88 -17.81
CA SER A 60 11.06 -6.97 -16.88
C SER A 60 9.70 -7.58 -17.08
N LEU A 61 9.60 -8.90 -16.86
CA LEU A 61 8.36 -9.64 -16.76
C LEU A 61 8.36 -10.38 -15.43
N ASN A 62 7.35 -10.12 -14.61
CA ASN A 62 7.31 -10.61 -13.25
C ASN A 62 6.00 -11.33 -12.97
N TYR A 63 6.09 -12.42 -12.23
CA TYR A 63 4.96 -13.14 -11.67
C TYR A 63 5.20 -13.43 -10.20
N SER A 64 4.17 -13.28 -9.37
CA SER A 64 4.23 -13.72 -7.97
C SER A 64 2.85 -14.08 -7.44
N LYS A 65 2.75 -15.21 -6.75
CA LYS A 65 1.58 -15.56 -5.95
C LYS A 65 1.73 -15.02 -4.54
N ARG A 66 0.66 -14.41 -4.02
CA ARG A 66 0.66 -13.70 -2.73
C ARG A 66 -0.54 -14.10 -1.89
N ILE A 67 -0.43 -13.98 -0.57
CA ILE A 67 -1.51 -14.17 0.38
C ILE A 67 -1.78 -12.87 1.13
N THR A 68 -3.06 -12.53 1.28
CA THR A 68 -3.51 -11.47 2.18
C THR A 68 -4.34 -12.11 3.29
N ARG A 69 -3.79 -12.11 4.51
CA ARG A 69 -4.48 -12.63 5.69
C ARG A 69 -5.47 -11.61 6.22
N PRO A 70 -6.63 -12.04 6.72
CA PRO A 70 -7.54 -11.14 7.41
C PRO A 70 -6.84 -10.52 8.62
N ARG A 71 -7.09 -9.22 8.84
CA ARG A 71 -6.61 -8.51 10.05
C ARG A 71 -7.41 -8.96 11.26
N ASP A 72 -6.86 -8.82 12.46
CA ASP A 72 -7.52 -9.20 13.72
C ASP A 72 -8.95 -8.66 13.83
N ARG A 73 -9.17 -7.40 13.46
CA ARG A 73 -10.49 -6.79 13.43
C ARG A 73 -11.48 -7.53 12.51
N PHE A 74 -10.99 -8.16 11.43
CA PHE A 74 -11.84 -8.85 10.45
C PHE A 74 -12.30 -10.22 10.95
N ILE A 75 -11.54 -10.84 11.82
CA ILE A 75 -11.88 -12.15 12.42
C ILE A 75 -12.53 -12.03 13.80
N ASN A 76 -12.46 -10.86 14.45
CA ASN A 76 -13.00 -10.63 15.77
C ASN A 76 -14.53 -10.53 15.72
N PRO A 77 -15.28 -11.50 16.30
CA PRO A 77 -16.74 -11.52 16.25
C PRO A 77 -17.42 -10.48 17.14
N PHE A 78 -16.68 -9.82 18.02
CA PHE A 78 -17.24 -8.73 18.82
C PHE A 78 -17.49 -7.49 17.97
N ALA A 79 -18.68 -6.91 18.15
CA ALA A 79 -19.00 -5.66 17.51
C ALA A 79 -18.12 -4.52 18.10
N SER A 80 -17.49 -3.76 17.22
CA SER A 80 -16.83 -2.51 17.60
C SER A 80 -17.64 -1.32 17.09
N TYR A 81 -17.85 -0.35 17.97
CA TYR A 81 -18.65 0.83 17.65
C TYR A 81 -17.80 1.86 16.92
N THR A 82 -18.19 2.21 15.71
CA THR A 82 -17.70 3.41 15.03
C THR A 82 -18.55 4.62 15.41
N SER A 83 -19.84 4.35 15.64
CA SER A 83 -20.84 5.23 16.26
C SER A 83 -21.95 4.34 16.82
N ASN A 84 -22.90 4.92 17.57
CA ASN A 84 -24.02 4.15 18.13
C ASN A 84 -24.89 3.46 17.07
N ILE A 85 -24.92 4.01 15.86
CA ILE A 85 -25.73 3.49 14.73
C ILE A 85 -24.87 2.82 13.64
N ASN A 86 -23.56 2.74 13.80
CA ASN A 86 -22.67 2.16 12.79
C ASN A 86 -21.66 1.24 13.48
N LEU A 87 -21.90 -0.06 13.34
CA LEU A 87 -21.13 -1.11 13.99
C LEU A 87 -20.22 -1.81 12.99
N PHE A 88 -19.11 -2.30 13.47
CA PHE A 88 -18.28 -3.24 12.72
C PHE A 88 -18.17 -4.55 13.51
N GLN A 89 -18.53 -5.65 12.89
CA GLN A 89 -18.40 -6.99 13.45
C GLN A 89 -17.59 -7.86 12.51
N GLY A 90 -16.49 -8.40 12.99
CA GLY A 90 -15.68 -9.33 12.21
C GLY A 90 -16.38 -10.67 12.00
N ASN A 91 -15.84 -11.45 11.08
CA ASN A 91 -16.32 -12.78 10.73
C ASN A 91 -15.20 -13.80 10.99
N PRO A 92 -15.32 -14.68 12.02
CA PRO A 92 -14.32 -15.70 12.30
C PRO A 92 -14.13 -16.71 11.17
N ASP A 93 -15.11 -16.85 10.28
CA ASP A 93 -15.09 -17.81 9.19
C ASP A 93 -14.37 -17.30 7.93
N ILE A 94 -13.90 -16.05 7.93
CA ILE A 94 -13.18 -15.45 6.80
C ILE A 94 -11.84 -16.16 6.55
N ASN A 95 -11.54 -16.46 5.28
CA ASN A 95 -10.31 -17.10 4.83
C ASN A 95 -9.35 -16.08 4.22
N PRO A 96 -8.05 -16.36 4.12
CA PRO A 96 -7.12 -15.53 3.39
C PRO A 96 -7.52 -15.36 1.92
N ALA A 97 -7.25 -14.18 1.36
CA ALA A 97 -7.31 -13.94 -0.08
C ALA A 97 -5.98 -14.31 -0.73
N LEU A 98 -6.04 -14.93 -1.91
CA LEU A 98 -4.88 -15.31 -2.71
C LEU A 98 -4.86 -14.48 -3.99
N SER A 99 -3.69 -13.95 -4.32
CA SER A 99 -3.51 -13.10 -5.52
C SER A 99 -2.40 -13.63 -6.40
N ASP A 100 -2.70 -13.81 -7.67
CA ASP A 100 -1.74 -14.01 -8.75
C ASP A 100 -1.46 -12.64 -9.38
N ALA A 101 -0.20 -12.18 -9.29
CA ALA A 101 0.23 -10.87 -9.73
C ALA A 101 1.19 -10.99 -10.91
N TYR A 102 0.84 -10.36 -12.02
CA TYR A 102 1.62 -10.26 -13.25
C TYR A 102 1.99 -8.80 -13.49
N ASP A 103 3.22 -8.55 -13.89
CA ASP A 103 3.73 -7.21 -14.15
C ASP A 103 4.71 -7.26 -15.31
N ILE A 104 4.58 -6.29 -16.23
CA ILE A 104 5.56 -6.00 -17.28
C ILE A 104 6.07 -4.58 -17.04
N GLY A 105 7.38 -4.45 -16.82
CA GLY A 105 8.03 -3.20 -16.47
C GLY A 105 9.03 -2.74 -17.52
N TYR A 106 9.18 -1.44 -17.65
CA TYR A 106 10.24 -0.79 -18.39
C TYR A 106 10.94 0.23 -17.51
N LEU A 107 12.25 0.16 -17.44
CA LEU A 107 13.11 1.09 -16.74
C LEU A 107 14.05 1.78 -17.74
N HIS A 108 14.14 3.11 -17.66
CA HIS A 108 15.17 3.85 -18.37
C HIS A 108 15.82 4.88 -17.45
N LYS A 109 17.14 4.98 -17.53
CA LYS A 109 17.96 5.93 -16.76
C LYS A 109 18.68 6.87 -17.73
N TRP A 110 18.34 8.14 -17.67
CA TRP A 110 19.15 9.23 -18.24
C TRP A 110 20.09 9.78 -17.15
N ASP A 111 20.95 10.71 -17.50
CA ASP A 111 21.87 11.33 -16.54
C ASP A 111 21.17 11.85 -15.27
N LYS A 112 20.06 12.57 -15.43
CA LYS A 112 19.34 13.23 -14.33
C LYS A 112 17.95 12.66 -14.07
N VAL A 113 17.45 11.80 -14.93
CA VAL A 113 16.08 11.27 -14.88
C VAL A 113 16.12 9.76 -14.84
N THR A 114 15.33 9.17 -13.97
CA THR A 114 15.01 7.75 -14.02
C THR A 114 13.50 7.63 -14.18
N LEU A 115 13.05 6.97 -15.22
CA LEU A 115 11.67 6.61 -15.47
C LEU A 115 11.51 5.11 -15.29
N SER A 116 10.54 4.71 -14.47
CA SER A 116 10.05 3.34 -14.36
C SER A 116 8.57 3.33 -14.68
N THR A 117 8.16 2.50 -15.61
CA THR A 117 6.75 2.30 -15.96
C THR A 117 6.42 0.83 -15.89
N SER A 118 5.23 0.49 -15.46
CA SER A 118 4.74 -0.88 -15.53
C SER A 118 3.26 -0.94 -15.88
N ALA A 119 2.89 -2.02 -16.57
CA ALA A 119 1.52 -2.48 -16.70
C ALA A 119 1.36 -3.75 -15.87
N TYR A 120 0.28 -3.85 -15.11
CA TYR A 120 0.07 -4.98 -14.23
C TYR A 120 -1.35 -5.52 -14.30
N PHE A 121 -1.46 -6.80 -13.97
CA PHE A 121 -2.72 -7.52 -13.78
C PHE A 121 -2.63 -8.36 -12.50
N ASN A 122 -3.58 -8.17 -11.59
CA ASN A 122 -3.70 -8.94 -10.37
C ASN A 122 -5.06 -9.64 -10.36
N HIS A 123 -5.04 -10.97 -10.26
CA HIS A 123 -6.22 -11.80 -10.08
C HIS A 123 -6.27 -12.26 -8.62
N THR A 124 -7.30 -11.85 -7.88
CA THR A 124 -7.43 -12.16 -6.45
C THR A 124 -8.69 -13.00 -6.22
N THR A 125 -8.51 -14.19 -5.68
CA THR A 125 -9.60 -15.05 -5.21
C THR A 125 -9.85 -14.87 -3.72
N ASN A 126 -11.07 -15.16 -3.26
CA ASN A 126 -11.49 -14.97 -1.87
C ASN A 126 -11.28 -13.51 -1.38
N SER A 127 -11.45 -12.52 -2.26
CA SER A 127 -11.33 -11.11 -1.90
C SER A 127 -12.33 -10.72 -0.83
N PHE A 128 -11.87 -9.90 0.13
CA PHE A 128 -12.70 -9.46 1.25
C PHE A 128 -13.63 -8.33 0.82
N GLN A 129 -14.94 -8.55 0.96
CA GLN A 129 -15.94 -7.51 0.76
C GLN A 129 -16.64 -7.20 2.08
N ILE A 130 -16.85 -5.92 2.36
CA ILE A 130 -17.62 -5.49 3.53
C ILE A 130 -19.09 -5.44 3.12
N VAL A 131 -19.88 -6.35 3.65
CA VAL A 131 -21.33 -6.32 3.53
C VAL A 131 -21.88 -5.40 4.61
N ARG A 132 -22.66 -4.43 4.19
CA ARG A 132 -23.38 -3.50 5.05
C ARG A 132 -24.85 -3.83 5.00
N LYS A 133 -25.44 -4.03 6.16
CA LYS A 133 -26.86 -4.33 6.30
C LYS A 133 -27.43 -3.69 7.56
N GLU A 134 -28.73 -3.47 7.58
CA GLU A 134 -29.43 -3.12 8.81
C GLU A 134 -29.38 -4.29 9.80
N ARG A 135 -29.16 -3.98 11.08
CA ARG A 135 -29.19 -4.99 12.15
C ARG A 135 -30.61 -5.39 12.53
N GLY A 136 -31.57 -4.53 12.27
CA GLY A 136 -33.00 -4.72 12.58
C GLY A 136 -33.51 -3.87 13.73
N ASP A 137 -32.63 -3.20 14.47
CA ASP A 137 -32.97 -2.25 15.53
C ASP A 137 -32.69 -0.80 15.11
N GLN A 138 -33.25 0.14 15.86
CA GLN A 138 -33.11 1.56 15.63
C GLN A 138 -32.70 2.28 16.91
N ILE A 139 -31.95 3.36 16.75
CA ILE A 139 -31.61 4.30 17.83
C ILE A 139 -32.13 5.66 17.43
N ASN A 140 -33.07 6.22 18.23
CA ASN A 140 -33.75 7.48 17.93
C ASN A 140 -34.38 7.53 16.52
N GLY A 141 -34.99 6.42 16.08
CA GLY A 141 -35.62 6.32 14.75
C GLY A 141 -34.63 6.09 13.58
N VAL A 142 -33.33 5.97 13.85
CA VAL A 142 -32.31 5.73 12.84
C VAL A 142 -31.91 4.26 12.85
N PRO A 143 -31.98 3.53 11.71
CA PRO A 143 -31.56 2.14 11.61
C PRO A 143 -30.09 1.93 11.99
N VAL A 144 -29.81 0.88 12.75
CA VAL A 144 -28.44 0.47 13.08
C VAL A 144 -27.86 -0.34 11.93
N ILE A 145 -26.73 0.13 11.38
CA ILE A 145 -25.99 -0.53 10.29
C ILE A 145 -24.87 -1.37 10.87
N ILE A 146 -24.78 -2.63 10.45
CA ILE A 146 -23.68 -3.53 10.75
C ILE A 146 -22.82 -3.76 9.50
N ASN A 147 -21.52 -3.70 9.67
CA ASN A 147 -20.50 -3.90 8.64
C ASN A 147 -19.76 -5.20 8.97
N THR A 148 -19.83 -6.19 8.09
CA THR A 148 -19.19 -7.49 8.30
C THR A 148 -18.39 -7.90 7.07
N PRO A 149 -17.13 -8.34 7.21
CA PRO A 149 -16.32 -8.80 6.08
C PRO A 149 -16.67 -10.25 5.71
N PHE A 150 -16.66 -10.52 4.39
CA PHE A 150 -16.87 -11.85 3.82
C PHE A 150 -15.91 -12.09 2.65
N ASN A 151 -15.56 -13.34 2.39
CA ASN A 151 -14.91 -13.77 1.15
C ASN A 151 -15.98 -13.97 0.07
N LEU A 152 -16.35 -12.92 -0.61
CA LEU A 152 -17.45 -12.95 -1.56
C LEU A 152 -17.00 -12.92 -3.01
N ALA A 153 -15.78 -12.45 -3.28
CA ALA A 153 -15.49 -11.96 -4.59
C ALA A 153 -14.19 -12.51 -5.19
N ILE A 154 -14.20 -12.57 -6.51
CA ILE A 154 -13.01 -12.50 -7.33
C ILE A 154 -12.78 -11.02 -7.66
N GLU A 155 -11.54 -10.58 -7.57
CA GLU A 155 -11.15 -9.21 -7.88
C GLU A 155 -10.04 -9.22 -8.94
N ASP A 156 -10.33 -8.61 -10.09
CA ASP A 156 -9.39 -8.42 -11.18
C ASP A 156 -8.98 -6.95 -11.24
N LYS A 157 -7.70 -6.69 -11.05
CA LYS A 157 -7.14 -5.34 -11.05
C LYS A 157 -6.11 -5.19 -12.16
N THR A 158 -6.41 -4.36 -13.15
CA THR A 158 -5.52 -4.03 -14.27
C THR A 158 -5.13 -2.58 -14.21
N GLY A 159 -3.86 -2.27 -14.35
CA GLY A 159 -3.42 -0.88 -14.22
C GLY A 159 -2.06 -0.58 -14.82
N PHE A 160 -1.73 0.73 -14.76
CA PHE A 160 -0.46 1.28 -15.19
C PHE A 160 0.13 2.11 -14.06
N GLU A 161 1.43 1.96 -13.86
CA GLU A 161 2.20 2.74 -12.90
C GLU A 161 3.34 3.46 -13.59
N PHE A 162 3.55 4.72 -13.20
CA PHE A 162 4.66 5.55 -13.66
C PHE A 162 5.38 6.11 -12.44
N THR A 163 6.68 5.89 -12.36
CA THR A 163 7.53 6.49 -11.35
C THR A 163 8.64 7.29 -12.02
N LEU A 164 8.71 8.56 -11.69
CA LEU A 164 9.72 9.49 -12.19
C LEU A 164 10.59 9.96 -11.05
N ASN A 165 11.91 9.78 -11.18
CA ASN A 165 12.91 10.39 -10.30
C ASN A 165 13.72 11.38 -11.12
N TYR A 166 13.67 12.65 -10.73
CA TYR A 166 14.38 13.73 -11.39
C TYR A 166 15.35 14.44 -10.45
N ASN A 167 16.64 14.32 -10.72
CA ASN A 167 17.72 14.96 -9.97
C ASN A 167 18.28 16.11 -10.82
N PHE A 168 17.58 17.25 -10.87
CA PHE A 168 17.94 18.37 -11.75
C PHE A 168 19.34 18.91 -11.45
N LYS A 169 19.56 19.25 -10.17
CA LYS A 169 20.84 19.70 -9.63
C LYS A 169 20.98 19.22 -8.18
N LYS A 170 22.13 19.48 -7.54
CA LYS A 170 22.33 19.10 -6.13
C LYS A 170 21.30 19.73 -5.20
N TRP A 171 20.71 20.86 -5.57
CA TRP A 171 19.76 21.60 -4.75
C TRP A 171 18.29 21.24 -5.01
N PHE A 172 17.94 20.54 -6.13
CA PHE A 172 16.56 20.21 -6.45
C PHE A 172 16.41 18.75 -6.87
N LYS A 173 15.52 18.03 -6.16
CA LYS A 173 15.13 16.67 -6.47
C LYS A 173 13.61 16.57 -6.49
N LEU A 174 13.07 15.86 -7.48
CA LEU A 174 11.65 15.58 -7.63
C LEU A 174 11.46 14.07 -7.78
N ASN A 175 10.52 13.52 -7.02
CA ASN A 175 10.02 12.17 -7.19
C ASN A 175 8.51 12.23 -7.43
N GLY A 176 8.03 11.60 -8.49
CA GLY A 176 6.62 11.49 -8.84
C GLY A 176 6.24 10.04 -9.02
N ASN A 177 5.08 9.67 -8.49
CA ASN A 177 4.43 8.40 -8.76
C ASN A 177 2.98 8.66 -9.20
N PHE A 178 2.55 7.99 -10.25
CA PHE A 178 1.18 8.00 -10.76
C PHE A 178 0.77 6.56 -11.00
N ASN A 179 -0.41 6.18 -10.51
CA ASN A 179 -1.00 4.87 -10.72
C ASN A 179 -2.45 5.02 -11.13
N PHE A 180 -2.82 4.48 -12.29
CA PHE A 180 -4.19 4.37 -12.77
C PHE A 180 -4.56 2.90 -12.86
N PHE A 181 -5.76 2.54 -12.39
CA PHE A 181 -6.22 1.17 -12.50
C PHE A 181 -7.74 1.06 -12.63
N ASN A 182 -8.13 0.00 -13.31
CA ASN A 182 -9.46 -0.57 -13.30
C ASN A 182 -9.52 -1.68 -12.25
N ASN A 183 -10.56 -1.70 -11.45
CA ASN A 183 -10.85 -2.77 -10.49
C ASN A 183 -12.24 -3.35 -10.78
N LYS A 184 -12.28 -4.60 -11.23
CA LYS A 184 -13.49 -5.37 -11.46
C LYS A 184 -13.64 -6.38 -10.32
N THR A 185 -14.78 -6.30 -9.64
CA THR A 185 -15.16 -7.24 -8.59
C THR A 185 -16.35 -8.06 -9.06
N THR A 186 -16.31 -9.37 -8.85
CA THR A 186 -17.39 -10.28 -9.21
C THR A 186 -17.68 -11.18 -8.02
N GLY A 187 -18.94 -11.21 -7.54
CA GLY A 187 -19.31 -12.05 -6.41
C GLY A 187 -20.74 -11.82 -5.91
N ASN A 188 -21.25 -12.80 -5.19
CA ASN A 188 -22.59 -12.77 -4.62
C ASN A 188 -22.57 -13.03 -3.12
N TYR A 189 -23.40 -12.31 -2.40
CA TYR A 189 -23.70 -12.55 -0.99
C TYR A 189 -25.08 -13.14 -0.85
N THR A 190 -25.15 -14.39 -0.34
CA THR A 190 -26.40 -15.09 -0.08
C THR A 190 -26.70 -15.04 1.41
N TYR A 191 -27.93 -14.64 1.75
CA TYR A 191 -28.39 -14.56 3.13
C TYR A 191 -29.88 -14.89 3.24
N THR A 192 -30.31 -15.32 4.42
CA THR A 192 -31.71 -15.52 4.72
C THR A 192 -32.25 -14.25 5.39
N ASN A 193 -33.36 -13.72 4.87
CA ASN A 193 -34.02 -12.54 5.45
C ASN A 193 -34.86 -12.90 6.66
N SER A 194 -35.48 -11.91 7.30
CA SER A 194 -36.38 -12.10 8.46
C SER A 194 -37.61 -12.96 8.18
N GLN A 195 -37.98 -13.13 6.92
CA GLN A 195 -39.12 -13.96 6.46
C GLN A 195 -38.67 -15.40 6.11
N ASN A 196 -37.47 -15.79 6.52
CA ASN A 196 -36.85 -17.09 6.22
C ASN A 196 -36.71 -17.39 4.71
N THR A 197 -36.61 -16.33 3.88
CA THR A 197 -36.45 -16.44 2.43
C THR A 197 -35.00 -16.22 2.06
N LEU A 198 -34.45 -17.12 1.23
CA LEU A 198 -33.10 -16.97 0.70
C LEU A 198 -33.04 -15.77 -0.26
N LYS A 199 -32.12 -14.86 -0.02
CA LYS A 199 -31.86 -13.69 -0.84
C LYS A 199 -30.43 -13.71 -1.34
N VAL A 200 -30.23 -13.28 -2.58
CA VAL A 200 -28.92 -13.13 -3.19
C VAL A 200 -28.70 -11.64 -3.49
N GLN A 201 -27.65 -11.09 -2.93
CA GLN A 201 -27.19 -9.74 -3.24
C GLN A 201 -25.96 -9.82 -4.12
N ASN A 202 -26.05 -9.28 -5.32
CA ASN A 202 -24.92 -9.21 -6.26
C ASN A 202 -23.96 -8.09 -5.83
N PHE A 203 -22.66 -8.39 -5.81
CA PHE A 203 -21.56 -7.46 -5.50
C PHE A 203 -20.70 -7.13 -6.72
N ASP A 204 -21.16 -7.51 -7.92
CA ASP A 204 -20.45 -7.16 -9.15
C ASP A 204 -20.39 -5.65 -9.33
N PHE A 205 -19.21 -5.14 -9.52
CA PHE A 205 -18.99 -3.76 -9.93
C PHE A 205 -17.64 -3.60 -10.64
N ASN A 206 -17.55 -2.52 -11.40
CA ASN A 206 -16.34 -2.13 -12.10
C ASN A 206 -16.08 -0.66 -11.87
N THR A 207 -14.86 -0.30 -11.53
CA THR A 207 -14.48 1.09 -11.24
C THR A 207 -13.08 1.40 -11.74
N ASN A 208 -12.94 2.61 -12.30
CA ASN A 208 -11.65 3.21 -12.61
C ASN A 208 -11.29 4.19 -11.51
N THR A 209 -10.05 4.16 -11.08
CA THR A 209 -9.52 5.14 -10.13
C THR A 209 -8.03 5.35 -10.34
N TRP A 210 -7.49 6.40 -9.73
CA TRP A 210 -6.06 6.70 -9.81
C TRP A 210 -5.59 7.41 -8.56
N PHE A 211 -4.30 7.32 -8.32
CA PHE A 211 -3.66 8.13 -7.31
C PHE A 211 -2.32 8.65 -7.80
N THR A 212 -1.90 9.76 -7.23
CA THR A 212 -0.59 10.33 -7.48
C THR A 212 0.07 10.79 -6.19
N ARG A 213 1.39 10.71 -6.19
CA ARG A 213 2.24 11.28 -5.13
C ARG A 213 3.40 12.01 -5.77
N ILE A 214 3.62 13.24 -5.33
CA ILE A 214 4.73 14.07 -5.77
C ILE A 214 5.49 14.50 -4.52
N THR A 215 6.80 14.24 -4.51
CA THR A 215 7.69 14.68 -3.45
C THR A 215 8.78 15.53 -4.05
N SER A 216 8.95 16.76 -3.57
CA SER A 216 10.06 17.62 -3.93
C SER A 216 10.96 17.87 -2.73
N LYS A 217 12.27 17.92 -2.97
CA LYS A 217 13.26 18.38 -2.01
C LYS A 217 14.07 19.50 -2.64
N ILE A 218 14.13 20.64 -1.95
CA ILE A 218 14.85 21.84 -2.36
C ILE A 218 15.85 22.17 -1.25
N SER A 219 17.13 22.15 -1.55
CA SER A 219 18.18 22.62 -0.63
C SER A 219 18.46 24.09 -0.92
N LEU A 220 18.01 24.94 0.00
CA LEU A 220 18.17 26.39 -0.03
C LEU A 220 19.54 26.81 0.51
N PRO A 221 19.97 28.06 0.29
CA PRO A 221 21.14 28.64 0.96
C PRO A 221 21.06 28.48 2.48
N HIS A 222 22.19 28.62 3.16
CA HIS A 222 22.31 28.52 4.62
C HIS A 222 21.92 27.15 5.23
N LYS A 223 22.08 26.04 4.46
CA LYS A 223 21.78 24.66 4.89
C LYS A 223 20.32 24.46 5.32
N ILE A 224 19.40 25.10 4.63
CA ILE A 224 17.98 24.91 4.81
C ILE A 224 17.50 23.91 3.76
N ASP A 225 16.90 22.82 4.20
CA ASP A 225 16.19 21.87 3.32
C ASP A 225 14.68 22.11 3.42
N TRP A 226 14.05 22.28 2.27
CA TRP A 226 12.60 22.34 2.14
C TRP A 226 12.11 21.08 1.43
N GLN A 227 11.17 20.37 2.04
CA GLN A 227 10.54 19.20 1.46
C GLN A 227 9.04 19.40 1.39
N THR A 228 8.44 19.06 0.25
CA THR A 228 6.98 19.03 0.06
C THR A 228 6.58 17.64 -0.42
N ASN A 229 5.51 17.11 0.14
CA ASN A 229 4.87 15.87 -0.29
C ASN A 229 3.39 16.14 -0.54
N ALA A 230 2.98 16.04 -1.82
CA ALA A 230 1.59 16.15 -2.24
C ALA A 230 1.08 14.77 -2.66
N THR A 231 -0.12 14.43 -2.21
CA THR A 231 -0.82 13.20 -2.59
C THR A 231 -2.23 13.52 -3.01
N TYR A 232 -2.69 12.84 -4.04
CA TYR A 232 -4.09 12.86 -4.45
C TYR A 232 -4.54 11.43 -4.73
N THR A 233 -5.69 11.08 -4.18
CA THR A 233 -6.41 9.84 -4.50
C THR A 233 -7.74 10.23 -5.11
N ALA A 234 -8.04 9.73 -6.30
CA ALA A 234 -9.30 10.02 -6.99
C ALA A 234 -10.49 9.39 -6.26
N PRO A 235 -11.72 9.88 -6.50
CA PRO A 235 -12.92 9.24 -5.99
C PRO A 235 -12.99 7.77 -6.41
N GLN A 236 -13.54 6.95 -5.53
CA GLN A 236 -13.69 5.51 -5.78
C GLN A 236 -15.16 5.10 -5.59
N LYS A 237 -15.71 4.47 -6.61
CA LYS A 237 -17.02 3.83 -6.52
C LYS A 237 -16.86 2.41 -5.98
N TYR A 238 -17.85 1.93 -5.26
CA TYR A 238 -18.01 0.55 -4.84
C TYR A 238 -19.50 0.20 -4.85
N ARG A 239 -19.85 -1.08 -4.74
CA ARG A 239 -21.23 -1.53 -4.96
C ARG A 239 -22.28 -0.82 -4.09
N GLN A 240 -21.94 -0.49 -2.86
CA GLN A 240 -22.86 0.13 -1.90
C GLN A 240 -22.62 1.63 -1.69
N GLY A 241 -21.96 2.32 -2.64
CA GLY A 241 -21.74 3.76 -2.52
C GLY A 241 -20.49 4.29 -3.17
N THR A 242 -20.06 5.46 -2.71
CA THR A 242 -18.87 6.15 -3.21
C THR A 242 -18.01 6.66 -2.07
N MET A 243 -16.70 6.72 -2.30
CA MET A 243 -15.74 7.41 -1.44
C MET A 243 -15.15 8.56 -2.22
N ASN A 244 -15.22 9.77 -1.67
CA ASN A 244 -14.71 10.96 -2.31
C ASN A 244 -13.19 10.97 -2.42
N GLY A 245 -12.67 11.69 -3.39
CA GLY A 245 -11.24 11.90 -3.56
C GLY A 245 -10.64 12.68 -2.40
N VAL A 246 -9.35 12.42 -2.13
CA VAL A 246 -8.61 13.07 -1.06
C VAL A 246 -7.33 13.66 -1.60
N ALA A 247 -7.17 14.99 -1.46
CA ALA A 247 -5.91 15.68 -1.67
C ALA A 247 -5.27 16.00 -0.32
N ALA A 248 -3.97 15.80 -0.16
CA ALA A 248 -3.26 16.21 1.04
C ALA A 248 -1.84 16.68 0.69
N VAL A 249 -1.42 17.78 1.33
CA VAL A 249 -0.08 18.34 1.17
C VAL A 249 0.59 18.45 2.53
N ASN A 250 1.79 17.89 2.64
CA ASN A 250 2.67 18.03 3.78
C ASN A 250 3.88 18.85 3.39
N MET A 251 4.39 19.67 4.30
CA MET A 251 5.56 20.50 4.08
C MET A 251 6.48 20.43 5.29
N GLY A 252 7.77 20.37 5.03
CA GLY A 252 8.79 20.35 6.07
C GLY A 252 9.95 21.28 5.72
N PHE A 253 10.45 21.95 6.72
CA PHE A 253 11.69 22.72 6.68
C PHE A 253 12.65 22.19 7.72
N SER A 254 13.90 22.02 7.36
CA SER A 254 14.93 21.66 8.33
C SER A 254 16.19 22.49 8.10
N LYS A 255 16.88 22.80 9.17
CA LYS A 255 18.13 23.55 9.17
C LYS A 255 19.15 22.91 10.09
N ASP A 256 20.33 22.62 9.56
CA ASP A 256 21.46 22.20 10.38
C ASP A 256 22.09 23.41 11.07
N ILE A 257 22.31 23.26 12.37
CA ILE A 257 22.88 24.26 13.28
C ILE A 257 24.02 23.62 14.11
N LEU A 258 24.69 24.39 14.95
CA LEU A 258 25.74 23.92 15.86
C LEU A 258 26.85 23.13 15.12
N LYS A 259 27.35 23.67 13.99
CA LYS A 259 28.33 23.00 13.13
C LYS A 259 27.93 21.58 12.73
N ASP A 260 26.67 21.40 12.32
CA ASP A 260 26.03 20.15 11.92
C ASP A 260 25.83 19.11 13.06
N MET A 261 26.01 19.50 14.33
CA MET A 261 25.69 18.67 15.48
C MET A 261 24.21 18.75 15.88
N GLY A 262 23.52 19.81 15.50
CA GLY A 262 22.09 20.01 15.75
C GLY A 262 21.30 20.14 14.46
N THR A 263 20.04 19.74 14.48
CA THR A 263 19.07 20.01 13.40
C THR A 263 17.77 20.51 14.05
N ILE A 264 17.28 21.65 13.59
CA ILE A 264 15.92 22.10 13.88
C ILE A 264 15.06 21.76 12.66
N SER A 265 13.86 21.20 12.90
CA SER A 265 12.90 20.95 11.83
C SER A 265 11.49 21.38 12.24
N ILE A 266 10.76 21.91 11.26
CA ILE A 266 9.34 22.28 11.36
C ILE A 266 8.61 21.51 10.29
N ASN A 267 7.65 20.68 10.69
CA ASN A 267 6.84 19.89 9.78
C ASN A 267 5.36 20.26 9.93
N VAL A 268 4.69 20.52 8.83
CA VAL A 268 3.25 20.76 8.76
C VAL A 268 2.63 19.60 7.97
N ASN A 269 1.89 18.77 8.65
CA ASN A 269 1.13 17.69 8.04
C ASN A 269 -0.28 18.19 7.68
N ASP A 270 -0.71 17.89 6.45
CA ASP A 270 -2.01 18.26 5.92
C ASP A 270 -2.28 19.76 6.03
N ILE A 271 -1.49 20.57 5.30
CA ILE A 271 -1.54 22.04 5.33
C ILE A 271 -2.95 22.58 5.16
N PHE A 272 -3.74 21.96 4.26
CA PHE A 272 -5.10 22.40 3.94
C PHE A 272 -6.17 21.79 4.85
N ASN A 273 -5.79 20.92 5.82
CA ASN A 273 -6.72 20.15 6.65
C ASN A 273 -7.77 19.37 5.85
N SER A 274 -7.33 18.84 4.71
CA SER A 274 -8.17 18.22 3.67
C SER A 274 -8.19 16.69 3.73
N ARG A 275 -7.39 16.05 4.59
CA ARG A 275 -7.32 14.59 4.72
C ARG A 275 -8.52 14.06 5.50
N LYS A 276 -9.66 14.11 4.83
CA LYS A 276 -10.94 13.60 5.33
C LYS A 276 -11.38 12.41 4.49
N ARG A 277 -11.91 11.39 5.12
CA ARG A 277 -12.60 10.29 4.46
C ARG A 277 -14.08 10.61 4.42
N ILE A 278 -14.57 10.95 3.24
CA ILE A 278 -15.97 11.23 2.98
C ILE A 278 -16.54 10.06 2.19
N GLN A 279 -17.63 9.50 2.68
CA GLN A 279 -18.24 8.31 2.13
C GLN A 279 -19.76 8.46 2.07
N ASP A 280 -20.31 8.23 0.89
CA ASP A 280 -21.74 8.14 0.66
C ASP A 280 -22.11 6.65 0.56
N LEU A 281 -22.98 6.19 1.44
CA LEU A 281 -23.50 4.83 1.45
C LEU A 281 -24.91 4.85 0.89
N GLN A 282 -25.20 3.92 -0.03
CA GLN A 282 -26.51 3.73 -0.64
C GLN A 282 -26.95 2.29 -0.45
N LEU A 283 -27.86 2.07 0.50
CA LEU A 283 -28.55 0.81 0.71
C LEU A 283 -30.00 0.93 0.20
N PRO A 284 -30.71 -0.18 -0.02
CA PRO A 284 -32.08 -0.14 -0.50
C PRO A 284 -33.03 0.70 0.36
N THR A 285 -32.80 0.76 1.65
CA THR A 285 -33.65 1.39 2.66
C THR A 285 -33.00 2.60 3.34
N VAL A 286 -31.69 2.79 3.20
CA VAL A 286 -30.92 3.84 3.90
C VAL A 286 -29.89 4.46 3.00
N ASN A 287 -29.89 5.80 2.94
CA ASN A 287 -28.79 6.59 2.43
C ASN A 287 -28.03 7.23 3.62
N SER A 288 -26.72 7.08 3.66
CA SER A 288 -25.89 7.59 4.76
C SER A 288 -24.70 8.34 4.21
N TYR A 289 -24.49 9.54 4.70
CA TYR A 289 -23.27 10.33 4.50
C TYR A 289 -22.40 10.24 5.76
N SER A 290 -21.12 9.96 5.58
CA SER A 290 -20.17 9.97 6.69
C SER A 290 -18.90 10.74 6.34
N GLU A 291 -18.47 11.58 7.25
CA GLU A 291 -17.19 12.27 7.22
C GLU A 291 -16.34 11.83 8.42
N MET A 292 -15.14 11.34 8.15
CA MET A 292 -14.20 10.91 9.19
C MET A 292 -12.87 11.61 8.98
N GLN A 293 -12.38 12.29 10.00
CA GLN A 293 -11.05 12.88 10.04
C GLN A 293 -10.28 12.35 11.24
N ASN A 294 -9.43 11.35 11.03
CA ASN A 294 -8.66 10.74 12.11
C ASN A 294 -7.60 11.68 12.70
N ARG A 295 -7.04 12.56 11.88
CA ARG A 295 -6.03 13.55 12.29
C ARG A 295 -6.30 14.86 11.56
N LYS A 296 -6.38 15.93 12.29
CA LYS A 296 -6.41 17.30 11.79
C LYS A 296 -4.98 17.73 11.38
N ARG A 297 -4.86 18.91 10.76
CA ARG A 297 -3.57 19.54 10.51
C ARG A 297 -2.73 19.55 11.77
N GLN A 298 -1.47 19.11 11.64
CA GLN A 298 -0.54 19.05 12.76
C GLN A 298 0.75 19.79 12.41
N ILE A 299 1.21 20.62 13.30
CA ILE A 299 2.52 21.29 13.24
C ILE A 299 3.41 20.63 14.28
N THR A 300 4.58 20.17 13.86
CA THR A 300 5.57 19.56 14.75
C THR A 300 6.89 20.31 14.62
N ILE A 301 7.42 20.77 15.72
CA ILE A 301 8.76 21.37 15.82
C ILE A 301 9.64 20.37 16.54
N SER A 302 10.80 20.06 15.96
CA SER A 302 11.74 19.07 16.52
C SER A 302 13.14 19.67 16.54
N PHE A 303 13.85 19.37 17.62
CA PHE A 303 15.28 19.60 17.74
C PHE A 303 15.99 18.27 17.94
N THR A 304 16.95 17.98 17.08
CA THR A 304 17.77 16.77 17.16
C THR A 304 19.21 17.15 17.40
N TYR A 305 19.81 16.64 18.48
CA TYR A 305 21.23 16.80 18.75
C TYR A 305 21.97 15.47 18.58
N ARG A 306 23.10 15.50 17.85
CA ARG A 306 23.91 14.32 17.53
C ARG A 306 25.11 14.27 18.46
N PHE A 307 25.02 13.43 19.49
CA PHE A 307 26.19 13.10 20.33
C PHE A 307 27.09 12.13 19.55
N ASN A 308 28.41 12.27 19.64
CA ASN A 308 29.37 11.36 19.02
C ASN A 308 29.25 11.19 17.49
N LYS A 309 29.15 12.30 16.77
CA LYS A 309 29.31 12.28 15.33
C LYS A 309 30.74 11.87 14.99
N LYS A 310 31.02 10.55 14.79
CA LYS A 310 32.24 10.13 14.14
C LYS A 310 32.29 10.86 12.79
N LYS A 311 33.31 11.68 12.55
CA LYS A 311 33.61 12.21 11.23
C LYS A 311 33.79 10.97 10.32
N THR A 312 32.79 10.66 9.54
CA THR A 312 32.99 9.83 8.36
C THR A 312 33.74 10.76 7.41
N ASP A 313 35.07 10.62 7.40
CA ASP A 313 35.91 11.17 6.37
C ASP A 313 35.42 10.60 5.04
N LYS A 314 34.50 11.31 4.39
CA LYS A 314 34.22 11.14 2.99
C LYS A 314 35.38 11.79 2.24
N ASP A 315 36.55 11.21 2.35
CA ASP A 315 37.63 11.47 1.44
C ASP A 315 37.40 10.60 0.19
N PRO A 316 36.98 11.16 -0.95
CA PRO A 316 36.77 10.43 -2.20
C PRO A 316 38.04 9.70 -2.68
N LYS A 317 39.21 10.07 -2.15
CA LYS A 317 40.53 9.47 -2.52
C LYS A 317 40.75 8.10 -1.85
N GLN A 318 40.25 7.86 -0.66
CA GLN A 318 40.45 6.55 0.01
C GLN A 318 39.64 5.41 -0.61
N ASN A 319 38.47 5.68 -1.19
CA ASN A 319 37.69 4.65 -1.89
C ASN A 319 38.34 4.22 -3.22
N LYS A 320 39.05 5.10 -3.90
CA LYS A 320 39.82 4.73 -5.13
C LYS A 320 41.01 3.82 -4.80
N THR A 321 41.65 4.02 -3.65
CA THR A 321 42.81 3.22 -3.23
C THR A 321 42.37 1.80 -2.71
N LYS A 322 41.21 1.68 -2.08
CA LYS A 322 40.66 0.38 -1.68
C LYS A 322 40.14 -0.43 -2.87
N MET A 323 39.51 0.18 -3.86
CA MET A 323 39.09 -0.47 -5.11
C MET A 323 40.29 -0.85 -6.00
N ALA A 324 41.36 -0.03 -6.02
CA ALA A 324 42.59 -0.39 -6.74
C ALA A 324 43.33 -1.56 -6.10
N LYS A 325 43.37 -1.64 -4.76
CA LYS A 325 43.93 -2.80 -4.04
C LYS A 325 43.13 -4.07 -4.23
N ALA A 326 41.78 -4.02 -4.22
CA ALA A 326 40.95 -5.18 -4.49
C ALA A 326 41.16 -5.74 -5.91
N LYS A 327 41.27 -4.88 -6.93
CA LYS A 327 41.57 -5.31 -8.31
C LYS A 327 42.97 -5.88 -8.51
N ILE A 328 43.93 -5.56 -7.64
CA ILE A 328 45.27 -6.13 -7.70
C ILE A 328 45.29 -7.55 -7.08
N TRP A 329 44.51 -7.80 -6.03
CA TRP A 329 44.37 -9.13 -5.45
C TRP A 329 43.64 -10.13 -6.34
N ASP A 330 42.59 -9.69 -7.07
CA ASP A 330 41.92 -10.54 -8.06
C ASP A 330 42.80 -10.91 -9.26
N LYS A 331 43.84 -10.11 -9.54
CA LYS A 331 44.81 -10.37 -10.63
C LYS A 331 45.98 -11.25 -10.24
N ILE A 332 46.16 -11.49 -8.94
CA ILE A 332 47.24 -12.38 -8.40
C ILE A 332 46.68 -13.79 -8.14
N LEU A 333 45.37 -13.95 -8.07
CA LEU A 333 44.68 -15.24 -7.82
C LEU A 333 44.04 -15.85 -9.07
N SER A 334 44.15 -15.23 -10.25
CA SER A 334 43.84 -15.78 -11.57
C SER A 334 45.16 -16.16 -12.27
#